data_88417f628a07698b579cc8841fe6663b
#
_entry.id   88417f628a07698b579cc8841fe6663b
#
_cell.length_a   1.000
_cell.length_b   1.000
_cell.length_c   1.000
_cell.angle_alpha   90.00
_cell.angle_beta   90.00
_cell.angle_gamma   90.00
#
_symmetry.space_group_name_H-M   'P 1'
#
loop_
_entity.id
_entity.type
_entity.pdbx_description
1 polymer ?
#
loop_
_entity_poly.entity_id
_entity_poly.type
_entity_poly.pdbx_seq_one_letter_code
_entity_poly.pdbx_strand_id
1 'polypeptide(L)'
;MRDRYGRNTFGQSCLLARRLIEAGTRFVEVNWPKVANSDNHSFDVHVGLSNRMRNQSGPMLDAGLSTLIADLDERGMLSETLVVAVGEFGRSPQRGVSTSGNENQDDGRDHWPYCYTAVIAGAGVKRGYVHGKSDKTASAPLENPVHPKELLATIYHSVGIDPATIVYNHLNQPRELVQAEMVRGLLA
;
A
#
# COMPACT_ATOMS: atom_id res chain seq x y z
N MET A 1 3.19 22.28 9.29
CA MET A 1 2.70 21.29 8.33
C MET A 1 3.84 20.42 7.74
N ARG A 2 4.85 20.97 7.06
CA ARG A 2 5.96 20.19 6.50
C ARG A 2 6.66 19.29 7.50
N ASP A 3 6.90 19.77 8.71
CA ASP A 3 7.57 18.99 9.77
C ASP A 3 6.71 17.81 10.24
N ARG A 4 5.39 17.99 10.30
CA ARG A 4 4.45 16.95 10.68
C ARG A 4 4.47 15.75 9.74
N TYR A 5 4.60 15.99 8.43
CA TYR A 5 4.74 14.94 7.42
C TYR A 5 6.15 14.33 7.36
N GLY A 6 7.12 14.92 8.03
CA GLY A 6 8.55 14.60 7.90
C GLY A 6 9.22 15.33 6.74
N ARG A 7 10.42 15.87 6.98
CA ARG A 7 11.22 16.61 5.97
C ARG A 7 12.05 15.64 5.11
N ASN A 8 11.40 14.65 4.55
CA ASN A 8 11.97 13.68 3.63
C ASN A 8 11.12 13.60 2.37
N THR A 9 11.63 12.95 1.33
CA THR A 9 10.98 12.86 0.02
C THR A 9 9.58 12.26 0.11
N PHE A 10 9.41 11.14 0.83
CA PHE A 10 8.11 10.46 0.96
C PHE A 10 7.08 11.34 1.69
N GLY A 11 7.44 11.89 2.85
CA GLY A 11 6.52 12.72 3.63
C GLY A 11 6.10 13.99 2.88
N GLN A 12 7.03 14.64 2.14
CA GLN A 12 6.69 15.80 1.32
C GLN A 12 5.84 15.42 0.11
N SER A 13 6.02 14.23 -0.45
CA SER A 13 5.14 13.69 -1.51
C SER A 13 3.72 13.40 -0.98
N CYS A 14 3.58 12.86 0.23
CA CYS A 14 2.28 12.71 0.88
C CYS A 14 1.58 14.06 1.11
N LEU A 15 2.32 15.10 1.55
CA LEU A 15 1.78 16.44 1.67
C LEU A 15 1.33 17.02 0.32
N LEU A 16 2.11 16.79 -0.74
CA LEU A 16 1.73 17.21 -2.08
C LEU A 16 0.49 16.46 -2.56
N ALA A 17 0.42 15.14 -2.35
CA ALA A 17 -0.75 14.33 -2.69
C ALA A 17 -2.03 14.89 -2.03
N ARG A 18 -2.00 15.18 -0.72
CA ARG A 18 -3.12 15.79 -0.02
C ARG A 18 -3.55 17.11 -0.66
N ARG A 19 -2.60 17.98 -1.03
CA ARG A 19 -2.90 19.26 -1.68
C ARG A 19 -3.50 19.10 -3.08
N LEU A 20 -3.04 18.13 -3.84
CA LEU A 20 -3.58 17.82 -5.16
C LEU A 20 -5.03 17.32 -5.06
N ILE A 21 -5.33 16.43 -4.10
CA ILE A 21 -6.70 15.99 -3.82
C ILE A 21 -7.58 17.19 -3.41
N GLU A 22 -7.10 18.05 -2.51
CA GLU A 22 -7.80 19.26 -2.09
C GLU A 22 -8.08 20.21 -3.28
N ALA A 23 -7.21 20.23 -4.29
CA ALA A 23 -7.37 20.98 -5.52
C ALA A 23 -8.25 20.29 -6.58
N GLY A 24 -8.83 19.12 -6.26
CA GLY A 24 -9.76 18.40 -7.14
C GLY A 24 -9.13 17.32 -8.03
N THR A 25 -7.84 16.98 -7.84
CA THR A 25 -7.25 15.82 -8.51
C THR A 25 -7.89 14.54 -8.00
N ARG A 26 -8.38 13.69 -8.91
CA ARG A 26 -9.17 12.51 -8.52
C ARG A 26 -8.35 11.29 -8.14
N PHE A 27 -7.12 11.18 -8.64
CA PHE A 27 -6.21 10.08 -8.36
C PHE A 27 -4.78 10.61 -8.23
N VAL A 28 -4.09 10.23 -7.17
CA VAL A 28 -2.68 10.56 -6.93
C VAL A 28 -1.96 9.31 -6.48
N GLU A 29 -0.88 8.98 -7.15
CA GLU A 29 0.03 7.91 -6.76
C GLU A 29 1.30 8.49 -6.15
N VAL A 30 1.67 7.98 -4.97
CA VAL A 30 2.91 8.32 -4.27
C VAL A 30 3.80 7.09 -4.27
N ASN A 31 4.72 7.05 -5.20
CA ASN A 31 5.71 5.99 -5.29
C ASN A 31 6.80 6.13 -4.23
N TRP A 32 7.33 5.00 -3.78
CA TRP A 32 8.51 4.94 -2.92
C TRP A 32 9.71 4.32 -3.66
N PRO A 33 10.29 4.98 -4.65
CA PRO A 33 11.48 4.48 -5.31
C PRO A 33 12.72 4.75 -4.45
N LYS A 34 13.75 3.94 -4.64
CA LYS A 34 15.08 4.31 -4.20
C LYS A 34 15.58 5.46 -5.09
N VAL A 35 15.83 6.62 -4.50
CA VAL A 35 16.39 7.78 -5.21
C VAL A 35 17.87 7.90 -4.86
N ALA A 36 18.75 7.88 -5.85
CA ALA A 36 20.18 8.03 -5.64
C ALA A 36 20.49 9.36 -4.91
N ASN A 37 21.41 9.31 -3.97
CA ASN A 37 21.86 10.46 -3.16
C ASN A 37 20.74 11.17 -2.38
N SER A 38 19.66 10.46 -2.03
CA SER A 38 18.58 10.98 -1.19
C SER A 38 18.42 10.16 0.09
N ASP A 39 17.59 10.67 1.01
CA ASP A 39 17.16 9.99 2.22
C ASP A 39 16.10 8.91 1.96
N ASN A 40 15.66 8.76 0.71
CA ASN A 40 14.60 7.86 0.31
C ASN A 40 15.16 6.48 -0.04
N HIS A 41 15.03 5.54 0.86
CA HIS A 41 15.49 4.16 0.71
C HIS A 41 14.34 3.26 0.28
N SER A 42 14.61 2.36 -0.69
CA SER A 42 13.65 1.34 -1.14
C SER A 42 13.27 0.37 -0.01
N PHE A 43 12.05 -0.15 -0.06
CA PHE A 43 11.63 -1.31 0.73
C PHE A 43 12.19 -2.63 0.19
N ASP A 44 12.81 -2.63 -0.98
CA ASP A 44 13.52 -3.77 -1.55
C ASP A 44 14.88 -3.98 -0.88
N VAL A 45 14.84 -4.53 0.34
CA VAL A 45 16.01 -4.61 1.22
C VAL A 45 16.50 -6.05 1.33
N HIS A 46 17.58 -6.36 0.63
CA HIS A 46 18.26 -7.64 0.64
C HIS A 46 19.42 -7.72 1.65
N VAL A 47 19.82 -6.61 2.26
CA VAL A 47 20.92 -6.52 3.25
C VAL A 47 20.57 -5.49 4.31
N GLY A 48 20.72 -5.84 5.59
CA GLY A 48 20.55 -4.92 6.70
C GLY A 48 19.11 -4.42 6.89
N LEU A 49 18.11 -5.28 6.67
CA LEU A 49 16.69 -4.94 6.71
C LEU A 49 16.28 -4.30 8.03
N SER A 50 16.63 -4.91 9.17
CA SER A 50 16.20 -4.43 10.49
C SER A 50 16.71 -3.02 10.78
N ASN A 51 17.94 -2.71 10.42
CA ASN A 51 18.52 -1.39 10.60
C ASN A 51 17.82 -0.35 9.70
N ARG A 52 17.63 -0.67 8.42
CA ARG A 52 16.95 0.24 7.47
C ARG A 52 15.49 0.50 7.84
N MET A 53 14.76 -0.55 8.20
CA MET A 53 13.36 -0.40 8.62
C MET A 53 13.23 0.40 9.91
N ARG A 54 14.08 0.12 10.92
CA ARG A 54 14.01 0.80 12.22
C ARG A 54 14.40 2.27 12.15
N ASN A 55 15.46 2.58 11.41
CA ASN A 55 16.12 3.90 11.51
C ASN A 55 15.84 4.82 10.31
N GLN A 56 15.26 4.29 9.22
CA GLN A 56 15.04 5.04 7.98
C GLN A 56 13.61 4.87 7.45
N SER A 57 13.32 3.77 6.76
CA SER A 57 12.06 3.61 6.02
C SER A 57 10.83 3.57 6.94
N GLY A 58 10.91 2.90 8.08
CA GLY A 58 9.79 2.83 9.04
C GLY A 58 9.39 4.20 9.58
N PRO A 59 10.29 4.99 10.16
CA PRO A 59 9.97 6.34 10.63
C PRO A 59 9.47 7.28 9.53
N MET A 60 9.99 7.17 8.32
CA MET A 60 9.53 7.97 7.18
C MET A 60 8.10 7.59 6.76
N LEU A 61 7.83 6.28 6.67
CA LEU A 61 6.48 5.77 6.38
C LEU A 61 5.50 6.18 7.46
N ASP A 62 5.87 5.97 8.73
CA ASP A 62 5.02 6.31 9.88
C ASP A 62 4.63 7.78 9.85
N ALA A 63 5.60 8.69 9.80
CA ALA A 63 5.34 10.12 9.78
C ALA A 63 4.50 10.56 8.56
N GLY A 64 4.85 10.08 7.37
CA GLY A 64 4.18 10.48 6.13
C GLY A 64 2.74 9.97 6.03
N LEU A 65 2.54 8.66 6.23
CA LEU A 65 1.24 8.02 6.07
C LEU A 65 0.27 8.36 7.19
N SER A 66 0.72 8.31 8.46
CA SER A 66 -0.15 8.65 9.60
C SER A 66 -0.60 10.10 9.54
N THR A 67 0.32 11.01 9.19
CA THR A 67 -0.02 12.43 9.04
C THR A 67 -0.95 12.67 7.86
N LEU A 68 -0.79 11.96 6.74
CA LEU A 68 -1.71 12.06 5.60
C LEU A 68 -3.13 11.70 6.00
N ILE A 69 -3.30 10.57 6.67
CA ILE A 69 -4.63 10.11 7.14
C ILE A 69 -5.22 11.11 8.13
N ALA A 70 -4.43 11.55 9.11
CA ALA A 70 -4.88 12.50 10.12
C ALA A 70 -5.22 13.88 9.52
N ASP A 71 -4.41 14.41 8.60
CA ASP A 71 -4.65 15.72 7.95
C ASP A 71 -5.91 15.68 7.06
N LEU A 72 -6.16 14.55 6.38
CA LEU A 72 -7.40 14.34 5.63
C LEU A 72 -8.63 14.27 6.56
N ASP A 73 -8.52 13.57 7.69
CA ASP A 73 -9.60 13.44 8.68
C ASP A 73 -9.90 14.79 9.34
N GLU A 74 -8.89 15.51 9.81
CA GLU A 74 -9.00 16.86 10.39
C GLU A 74 -9.66 17.88 9.46
N ARG A 75 -9.53 17.69 8.15
CA ARG A 75 -10.14 18.53 7.11
C ARG A 75 -11.51 18.05 6.65
N GLY A 76 -12.01 16.94 7.17
CA GLY A 76 -13.27 16.33 6.73
C GLY A 76 -13.17 15.69 5.34
N MET A 77 -11.97 15.54 4.78
CA MET A 77 -11.75 15.00 3.44
C MET A 77 -11.66 13.46 3.42
N LEU A 78 -11.37 12.82 4.56
CA LEU A 78 -11.13 11.38 4.62
C LEU A 78 -12.38 10.56 4.26
N SER A 79 -13.58 11.09 4.50
CA SER A 79 -14.85 10.44 4.13
C SER A 79 -15.04 10.26 2.61
N GLU A 80 -14.40 11.13 1.83
CA GLU A 80 -14.49 11.16 0.36
C GLU A 80 -13.15 10.79 -0.32
N THR A 81 -12.15 10.42 0.45
CA THR A 81 -10.82 10.07 -0.05
C THR A 81 -10.42 8.68 0.42
N LEU A 82 -10.17 7.77 -0.50
CA LEU A 82 -9.59 6.48 -0.19
C LEU A 82 -8.06 6.59 -0.18
N VAL A 83 -7.45 6.22 0.93
CA VAL A 83 -5.99 6.07 1.06
C VAL A 83 -5.65 4.59 1.06
N VAL A 84 -4.78 4.17 0.14
CA VAL A 84 -4.29 2.79 0.05
C VAL A 84 -2.77 2.81 0.11
N ALA A 85 -2.19 2.06 1.04
CA ALA A 85 -0.76 1.82 1.11
C ALA A 85 -0.50 0.32 1.02
N VAL A 86 0.18 -0.10 -0.03
CA VAL A 86 0.43 -1.50 -0.35
C VAL A 86 1.73 -1.64 -1.12
N GLY A 87 2.45 -2.74 -0.90
CA GLY A 87 3.55 -3.16 -1.76
C GLY A 87 3.06 -4.17 -2.80
N GLU A 88 3.88 -4.41 -3.81
CA GLU A 88 3.60 -5.39 -4.87
C GLU A 88 3.57 -6.83 -4.36
N PHE A 89 4.36 -7.12 -3.32
CA PHE A 89 4.42 -8.40 -2.61
C PHE A 89 5.04 -8.21 -1.23
N GLY A 90 5.09 -9.29 -0.44
CA GLY A 90 5.73 -9.32 0.88
C GLY A 90 7.21 -9.66 0.84
N ARG A 91 7.77 -9.92 2.01
CA ARG A 91 9.16 -10.35 2.21
C ARG A 91 9.19 -11.73 2.84
N SER A 92 10.19 -12.54 2.47
CA SER A 92 10.32 -13.92 2.94
C SER A 92 10.30 -13.98 4.48
N PRO A 93 9.55 -14.93 5.06
CA PRO A 93 9.45 -15.07 6.51
C PRO A 93 10.75 -15.59 7.13
N GLN A 94 11.60 -16.21 6.33
CA GLN A 94 12.88 -16.81 6.75
C GLN A 94 14.06 -16.02 6.15
N ARG A 95 15.14 -15.94 6.92
CA ARG A 95 16.43 -15.42 6.43
C ARG A 95 17.08 -16.43 5.49
N GLY A 96 17.88 -15.93 4.55
CA GLY A 96 18.65 -16.77 3.63
C GLY A 96 17.85 -17.48 2.56
N VAL A 97 16.51 -17.29 2.51
CA VAL A 97 15.69 -17.80 1.40
C VAL A 97 15.91 -16.89 0.20
N SER A 98 16.34 -17.48 -0.92
CA SER A 98 16.45 -16.77 -2.21
C SER A 98 15.34 -17.24 -3.14
N THR A 99 14.47 -16.35 -3.56
CA THR A 99 13.39 -16.57 -4.52
C THR A 99 13.61 -15.81 -5.83
N SER A 100 14.45 -14.77 -5.79
CA SER A 100 14.75 -13.90 -6.93
C SER A 100 16.18 -14.05 -7.47
N GLY A 101 16.98 -14.94 -6.88
CA GLY A 101 18.40 -15.10 -7.23
C GLY A 101 19.33 -14.05 -6.63
N ASN A 102 18.83 -13.13 -5.81
CA ASN A 102 19.63 -12.17 -5.08
C ASN A 102 20.28 -12.84 -3.84
N GLU A 103 21.51 -12.47 -3.56
CA GLU A 103 22.15 -12.86 -2.30
C GLU A 103 21.56 -12.02 -1.17
N ASN A 104 20.92 -12.69 -0.20
CA ASN A 104 20.43 -12.05 1.02
C ASN A 104 21.47 -12.22 2.11
N GLN A 105 22.10 -11.11 2.50
CA GLN A 105 23.11 -11.08 3.56
C GLN A 105 22.51 -10.53 4.86
N ASP A 106 23.12 -10.89 5.98
CA ASP A 106 22.70 -10.50 7.32
C ASP A 106 21.24 -10.88 7.63
N ASP A 107 20.37 -9.88 7.82
CA ASP A 107 18.95 -10.04 8.06
C ASP A 107 18.09 -9.67 6.85
N GLY A 108 18.68 -9.60 5.66
CA GLY A 108 17.99 -9.36 4.41
C GLY A 108 16.89 -10.38 4.13
N ARG A 109 15.85 -9.95 3.43
CA ARG A 109 14.69 -10.76 3.07
C ARG A 109 14.42 -10.65 1.59
N ASP A 110 14.19 -11.79 0.94
CA ASP A 110 13.84 -11.84 -0.47
C ASP A 110 12.33 -11.62 -0.69
N HIS A 111 11.91 -11.56 -1.92
CA HIS A 111 10.53 -11.40 -2.36
C HIS A 111 9.66 -12.58 -1.91
N TRP A 112 8.42 -12.30 -1.45
CA TRP A 112 7.48 -13.31 -1.00
C TRP A 112 6.04 -12.95 -1.38
N PRO A 113 5.54 -13.46 -2.50
CA PRO A 113 4.22 -13.08 -3.01
C PRO A 113 3.06 -13.71 -2.26
N TYR A 114 3.32 -14.67 -1.38
CA TYR A 114 2.28 -15.49 -0.77
C TYR A 114 1.60 -14.87 0.45
N CYS A 115 2.22 -13.88 1.07
CA CYS A 115 1.62 -13.20 2.24
C CYS A 115 2.17 -11.80 2.41
N TYR A 116 1.28 -10.79 2.44
CA TYR A 116 1.64 -9.40 2.73
C TYR A 116 0.41 -8.62 3.19
N THR A 117 0.63 -7.40 3.64
CA THR A 117 -0.41 -6.55 4.23
C THR A 117 -0.64 -5.31 3.39
N ALA A 118 -1.90 -4.91 3.23
CA ALA A 118 -2.31 -3.60 2.75
C ALA A 118 -2.92 -2.78 3.89
N VAL A 119 -2.73 -1.47 3.87
CA VAL A 119 -3.40 -0.52 4.75
C VAL A 119 -4.38 0.29 3.92
N ILE A 120 -5.63 0.38 4.38
CA ILE A 120 -6.68 1.14 3.70
C ILE A 120 -7.36 2.05 4.71
N ALA A 121 -7.63 3.29 4.33
CA ALA A 121 -8.36 4.25 5.16
C ALA A 121 -9.25 5.16 4.33
N GLY A 122 -10.34 5.62 4.92
CA GLY A 122 -11.28 6.57 4.29
C GLY A 122 -12.34 5.94 3.40
N ALA A 123 -13.12 6.76 2.72
CA ALA A 123 -14.16 6.37 1.76
C ALA A 123 -15.08 5.22 2.24
N GLY A 124 -15.54 5.24 3.50
CA GLY A 124 -16.43 4.22 4.07
C GLY A 124 -15.74 2.94 4.55
N VAL A 125 -14.41 2.88 4.56
CA VAL A 125 -13.68 1.75 5.15
C VAL A 125 -13.80 1.75 6.67
N LYS A 126 -14.02 0.58 7.26
CA LYS A 126 -14.10 0.38 8.71
C LYS A 126 -12.83 0.83 9.41
N ARG A 127 -12.96 1.75 10.36
CA ARG A 127 -11.84 2.25 11.17
C ARG A 127 -11.40 1.22 12.21
N GLY A 128 -10.09 1.07 12.39
CA GLY A 128 -9.52 0.18 13.41
C GLY A 128 -9.82 -1.31 13.21
N TYR A 129 -10.25 -1.70 12.01
CA TYR A 129 -10.58 -3.08 11.66
C TYR A 129 -9.37 -3.79 11.05
N VAL A 130 -9.14 -5.02 11.49
CA VAL A 130 -8.15 -5.92 10.90
C VAL A 130 -8.88 -7.03 10.17
N HIS A 131 -8.65 -7.14 8.86
CA HIS A 131 -9.21 -8.20 8.02
C HIS A 131 -8.18 -9.28 7.76
N GLY A 132 -8.55 -10.52 8.04
CA GLY A 132 -7.69 -11.67 7.82
C GLY A 132 -6.58 -11.82 8.86
N LYS A 133 -5.84 -12.90 8.71
CA LYS A 133 -4.74 -13.26 9.59
C LYS A 133 -3.76 -14.18 8.87
N SER A 134 -2.47 -13.97 9.06
CA SER A 134 -1.43 -14.87 8.59
C SER A 134 -1.20 -16.01 9.58
N ASP A 135 -0.45 -17.01 9.14
CA ASP A 135 0.16 -17.99 10.03
C ASP A 135 1.18 -17.31 10.97
N LYS A 136 1.74 -18.09 11.91
CA LYS A 136 2.66 -17.58 12.95
C LYS A 136 3.96 -16.99 12.39
N THR A 137 4.31 -17.34 11.17
CA THR A 137 5.55 -16.91 10.52
C THR A 137 5.33 -15.88 9.42
N ALA A 138 4.07 -15.49 9.17
CA ALA A 138 3.68 -14.65 8.03
C ALA A 138 4.07 -15.24 6.66
N SER A 139 4.06 -16.58 6.56
CA SER A 139 4.37 -17.30 5.32
C SER A 139 3.19 -17.39 4.39
N ALA A 140 1.99 -17.55 4.95
CA ALA A 140 0.74 -17.68 4.20
C ALA A 140 -0.44 -17.06 4.95
N PRO A 141 -1.49 -16.61 4.26
CA PRO A 141 -2.74 -16.22 4.90
C PRO A 141 -3.43 -17.48 5.46
N LEU A 142 -3.94 -17.37 6.68
CA LEU A 142 -4.63 -18.44 7.39
C LEU A 142 -6.14 -18.22 7.47
N GLU A 143 -6.57 -16.99 7.69
CA GLU A 143 -7.98 -16.61 7.83
C GLU A 143 -8.29 -15.46 6.87
N ASN A 144 -9.47 -15.50 6.23
CA ASN A 144 -9.97 -14.48 5.33
C ASN A 144 -8.88 -13.94 4.35
N PRO A 145 -8.28 -14.81 3.52
CA PRO A 145 -7.31 -14.36 2.54
C PRO A 145 -7.93 -13.35 1.57
N VAL A 146 -7.14 -12.38 1.13
CA VAL A 146 -7.54 -11.42 0.10
C VAL A 146 -6.60 -11.54 -1.08
N HIS A 147 -7.15 -11.86 -2.25
CA HIS A 147 -6.37 -11.85 -3.47
C HIS A 147 -6.15 -10.39 -3.95
N PRO A 148 -5.02 -10.03 -4.58
CA PRO A 148 -4.80 -8.67 -5.09
C PRO A 148 -5.91 -8.13 -5.99
N LYS A 149 -6.56 -8.99 -6.78
CA LYS A 149 -7.71 -8.59 -7.60
C LYS A 149 -8.92 -8.18 -6.77
N GLU A 150 -9.17 -8.80 -5.62
CA GLU A 150 -10.26 -8.43 -4.71
C GLU A 150 -10.00 -7.09 -4.03
N LEU A 151 -8.73 -6.82 -3.68
CA LEU A 151 -8.31 -5.49 -3.24
C LEU A 151 -8.56 -4.45 -4.33
N LEU A 152 -8.16 -4.73 -5.57
CA LEU A 152 -8.38 -3.84 -6.71
C LEU A 152 -9.88 -3.62 -6.98
N ALA A 153 -10.71 -4.66 -6.94
CA ALA A 153 -12.16 -4.55 -7.05
C ALA A 153 -12.75 -3.68 -5.93
N THR A 154 -12.23 -3.81 -4.71
CA THR A 154 -12.62 -2.97 -3.57
C THR A 154 -12.28 -1.50 -3.79
N ILE A 155 -11.09 -1.20 -4.34
CA ILE A 155 -10.66 0.16 -4.69
C ILE A 155 -11.60 0.75 -5.75
N TYR A 156 -11.87 0.05 -6.85
CA TYR A 156 -12.78 0.52 -7.89
C TYR A 156 -14.18 0.78 -7.34
N HIS A 157 -14.73 -0.15 -6.58
CA HIS A 157 -16.02 0.03 -5.93
C HIS A 157 -16.06 1.28 -5.04
N SER A 158 -15.02 1.49 -4.22
CA SER A 158 -14.94 2.63 -3.29
C SER A 158 -14.86 3.99 -3.99
N VAL A 159 -14.40 4.03 -5.25
CA VAL A 159 -14.39 5.26 -6.07
C VAL A 159 -15.59 5.35 -7.03
N GLY A 160 -16.60 4.47 -6.85
CA GLY A 160 -17.85 4.49 -7.60
C GLY A 160 -17.77 3.86 -8.99
N ILE A 161 -16.78 3.02 -9.26
CA ILE A 161 -16.63 2.28 -10.51
C ILE A 161 -17.01 0.81 -10.27
N ASP A 162 -17.94 0.28 -11.07
CA ASP A 162 -18.28 -1.14 -11.01
C ASP A 162 -17.12 -1.99 -11.57
N PRO A 163 -16.52 -2.89 -10.76
CA PRO A 163 -15.45 -3.78 -11.21
C PRO A 163 -15.86 -4.68 -12.39
N ALA A 164 -17.14 -5.02 -12.52
CA ALA A 164 -17.66 -5.83 -13.62
C ALA A 164 -17.87 -5.04 -14.92
N THR A 165 -17.57 -3.73 -14.95
CA THR A 165 -17.65 -2.90 -16.14
C THR A 165 -16.88 -3.54 -17.30
N ILE A 166 -17.56 -3.71 -18.45
CA ILE A 166 -16.94 -4.27 -19.65
C ILE A 166 -16.15 -3.18 -20.36
N VAL A 167 -14.87 -3.46 -20.55
CA VAL A 167 -13.94 -2.66 -21.38
C VAL A 167 -13.48 -3.50 -22.57
N TYR A 168 -13.13 -2.85 -23.67
CA TYR A 168 -12.66 -3.53 -24.87
C TYR A 168 -11.16 -3.32 -25.04
N ASN A 169 -10.43 -4.40 -25.28
CA ASN A 169 -9.01 -4.32 -25.58
C ASN A 169 -8.77 -3.84 -27.03
N HIS A 170 -7.50 -3.70 -27.43
CA HIS A 170 -7.11 -3.27 -28.79
C HIS A 170 -7.57 -4.20 -29.93
N LEU A 171 -7.96 -5.44 -29.61
CA LEU A 171 -8.53 -6.41 -30.55
C LEU A 171 -10.07 -6.41 -30.50
N ASN A 172 -10.70 -5.40 -29.89
CA ASN A 172 -12.14 -5.30 -29.69
C ASN A 172 -12.77 -6.50 -28.95
N GLN A 173 -12.00 -7.15 -28.06
CA GLN A 173 -12.48 -8.24 -27.23
C GLN A 173 -12.98 -7.69 -25.88
N PRO A 174 -14.17 -8.08 -25.44
CA PRO A 174 -14.71 -7.62 -24.14
C PRO A 174 -13.89 -8.23 -22.99
N ARG A 175 -13.66 -7.42 -21.97
CA ARG A 175 -13.02 -7.82 -20.71
C ARG A 175 -13.74 -7.09 -19.56
N GLU A 176 -13.96 -7.80 -18.48
CA GLU A 176 -14.29 -7.14 -17.23
C GLU A 176 -13.08 -6.31 -16.76
N LEU A 177 -13.36 -5.15 -16.19
CA LEU A 177 -12.33 -4.26 -15.65
C LEU A 177 -11.51 -4.98 -14.57
N VAL A 178 -12.19 -5.69 -13.65
CA VAL A 178 -11.57 -6.59 -12.66
C VAL A 178 -12.43 -7.83 -12.47
N GLN A 179 -11.86 -9.00 -12.74
CA GLN A 179 -12.52 -10.29 -12.50
C GLN A 179 -12.33 -10.72 -11.05
N ALA A 180 -12.98 -10.04 -10.13
CA ALA A 180 -13.03 -10.38 -8.71
C ALA A 180 -14.18 -9.64 -8.03
N GLU A 181 -14.67 -10.19 -6.93
CA GLU A 181 -15.58 -9.48 -6.03
C GLU A 181 -14.80 -8.56 -5.08
N MET A 182 -15.47 -7.50 -4.64
CA MET A 182 -14.92 -6.64 -3.59
C MET A 182 -14.94 -7.33 -2.23
N VAL A 183 -14.04 -6.97 -1.35
CA VAL A 183 -13.99 -7.45 0.04
C VAL A 183 -15.00 -6.68 0.89
N ARG A 184 -16.25 -7.12 0.86
CA ARG A 184 -17.39 -6.44 1.57
C ARG A 184 -17.11 -6.22 3.06
N GLY A 185 -16.38 -7.13 3.69
CA GLY A 185 -16.04 -7.05 5.11
C GLY A 185 -15.23 -5.82 5.52
N LEU A 186 -14.58 -5.14 4.57
CA LEU A 186 -13.80 -3.92 4.81
C LEU A 186 -14.66 -2.65 4.89
N LEU A 187 -15.86 -2.67 4.32
CA LEU A 187 -16.72 -1.49 4.24
C LEU A 187 -17.68 -1.42 5.44
N ALA A 188 -18.00 -0.19 5.89
CA ALA A 188 -18.89 0.10 7.00
C ALA A 188 -20.37 -0.02 6.62
#